data_b8187976ae9dde9a6c919c515da83760
#
_entry.id   b8187976ae9dde9a6c919c515da83760
#
_cell.length_a   1.000
_cell.length_b   1.000
_cell.length_c   1.000
_cell.angle_alpha   90.00
_cell.angle_beta   90.00
_cell.angle_gamma   90.00
#
_symmetry.space_group_name_H-M   'P 1'
#
loop_
_entity.id
_entity.type
_entity.pdbx_description
1 polymer ?
#
loop_
_entity_poly.entity_id
_entity_poly.type
_entity_poly.pdbx_seq_one_letter_code
_entity_poly.pdbx_strand_id
1 'polypeptide(L)'
;YEDDLIAYAWNQFLEKGAKQKDIEWLPRLPMTRAVVRSMDLAQEITLQQNINVKDFVVSGASKRGWVAWTTAAVDERVIAVVPMVIDMLNLVPSFENHYRSYGEFSPAVQSYVNYNIQDWMGTDEFKTLMSYVEPYYFKEKLTMPKYLINAGSDEFFSTDSWRFYFDELLGDKLLRYVPNTNHSLE
;
A
#
# COMPACT_ATOMS: atom_id res chain seq x y z
N TYR A 1 -0.18 13.33 12.90
CA TYR A 1 -0.15 11.89 12.65
C TYR A 1 0.44 11.61 11.26
N GLU A 2 0.95 10.39 11.04
CA GLU A 2 1.61 10.01 9.77
C GLU A 2 0.63 10.02 8.58
N ASP A 3 -0.62 9.60 8.81
CA ASP A 3 -1.67 9.64 7.79
C ASP A 3 -2.09 11.06 7.41
N ASP A 4 -2.06 12.00 8.35
CA ASP A 4 -2.30 13.43 8.04
C ASP A 4 -1.24 13.97 7.07
N LEU A 5 0.03 13.59 7.26
CA LEU A 5 1.10 14.00 6.35
C LEU A 5 0.89 13.43 4.95
N ILE A 6 0.48 12.17 4.85
CA ILE A 6 0.22 11.51 3.57
C ILE A 6 -0.97 12.17 2.88
N ALA A 7 -2.08 12.36 3.59
CA ALA A 7 -3.28 12.99 3.06
C ALA A 7 -3.02 14.44 2.62
N TYR A 8 -2.31 15.23 3.44
CA TYR A 8 -1.88 16.56 3.06
C TYR A 8 -1.03 16.57 1.79
N ALA A 9 -0.06 15.67 1.71
CA ALA A 9 0.82 15.58 0.55
C ALA A 9 0.07 15.17 -0.72
N TRP A 10 -0.88 14.26 -0.62
CA TRP A 10 -1.77 13.91 -1.73
C TRP A 10 -2.61 15.11 -2.16
N ASN A 11 -3.22 15.83 -1.21
CA ASN A 11 -3.98 17.04 -1.53
C ASN A 11 -3.11 18.07 -2.26
N GLN A 12 -1.89 18.33 -1.77
CA GLN A 12 -0.98 19.27 -2.43
C GLN A 12 -0.62 18.84 -3.86
N PHE A 13 -0.42 17.56 -4.10
CA PHE A 13 -0.16 17.03 -5.43
C PHE A 13 -1.37 17.20 -6.37
N LEU A 14 -2.57 16.87 -5.87
CA LEU A 14 -3.82 16.97 -6.63
C LEU A 14 -4.16 18.42 -6.97
N GLU A 15 -4.13 19.33 -6.00
CA GLU A 15 -4.43 20.76 -6.21
C GLU A 15 -3.46 21.44 -7.19
N LYS A 16 -2.23 20.94 -7.31
CA LYS A 16 -1.26 21.40 -8.32
C LYS A 16 -1.48 20.79 -9.71
N GLY A 17 -2.54 20.00 -9.88
CA GLY A 17 -2.92 19.34 -11.14
C GLY A 17 -2.13 18.08 -11.43
N ALA A 18 -1.67 17.39 -10.40
CA ALA A 18 -1.01 16.08 -10.46
C ALA A 18 0.16 16.02 -11.46
N LYS A 19 1.00 17.05 -11.46
CA LYS A 19 2.09 17.18 -12.45
C LYS A 19 3.33 16.39 -12.04
N GLN A 20 4.01 15.81 -13.02
CA GLN A 20 5.24 15.03 -12.79
C GLN A 20 6.31 15.77 -11.97
N LYS A 21 6.44 17.08 -12.13
CA LYS A 21 7.40 17.89 -11.38
C LYS A 21 7.09 17.97 -9.86
N ASP A 22 5.88 17.63 -9.46
CA ASP A 22 5.39 17.73 -8.09
C ASP A 22 5.34 16.34 -7.39
N ILE A 23 5.86 15.27 -8.02
CA ILE A 23 5.87 13.91 -7.45
C ILE A 23 6.67 13.81 -6.14
N GLU A 24 7.58 14.75 -5.89
CA GLU A 24 8.35 14.82 -4.64
C GLU A 24 7.47 15.05 -3.41
N TRP A 25 6.22 15.53 -3.59
CA TRP A 25 5.23 15.60 -2.53
C TRP A 25 4.78 14.22 -2.02
N LEU A 26 4.95 13.16 -2.80
CA LEU A 26 4.38 11.84 -2.54
C LEU A 26 5.26 11.02 -1.57
N PRO A 27 4.91 10.90 -0.26
CA PRO A 27 5.76 10.26 0.75
C PRO A 27 6.03 8.77 0.48
N ARG A 28 5.14 8.11 -0.25
CA ARG A 28 5.30 6.68 -0.61
C ARG A 28 6.59 6.42 -1.40
N LEU A 29 7.00 7.36 -2.24
CA LEU A 29 8.20 7.20 -3.05
C LEU A 29 9.47 7.15 -2.20
N PRO A 30 9.77 8.12 -1.31
CA PRO A 30 10.90 8.03 -0.41
C PRO A 30 10.78 6.88 0.60
N MET A 31 9.58 6.50 1.05
CA MET A 31 9.39 5.34 1.91
C MET A 31 9.82 4.04 1.21
N THR A 32 9.39 3.82 -0.04
CA THR A 32 9.81 2.67 -0.85
C THR A 32 11.32 2.69 -1.06
N ARG A 33 11.89 3.85 -1.41
CA ARG A 33 13.33 4.01 -1.58
C ARG A 33 14.10 3.68 -0.30
N ALA A 34 13.59 4.04 0.86
CA ALA A 34 14.23 3.72 2.14
C ALA A 34 14.32 2.21 2.36
N VAL A 35 13.30 1.43 2.02
CA VAL A 35 13.34 -0.04 2.11
C VAL A 35 14.36 -0.62 1.13
N VAL A 36 14.39 -0.16 -0.12
CA VAL A 36 15.41 -0.58 -1.10
C VAL A 36 16.82 -0.31 -0.58
N ARG A 37 17.07 0.88 -0.01
CA ARG A 37 18.36 1.21 0.59
C ARG A 37 18.70 0.40 1.84
N SER A 38 17.68 0.00 2.61
CA SER A 38 17.89 -0.90 3.75
C SER A 38 18.32 -2.30 3.28
N MET A 39 17.81 -2.78 2.16
CA MET A 39 18.27 -4.04 1.54
C MET A 39 19.72 -3.92 1.05
N ASP A 40 20.10 -2.79 0.42
CA ASP A 40 21.49 -2.52 0.02
C ASP A 40 22.42 -2.59 1.24
N LEU A 41 22.05 -1.92 2.33
CA LEU A 41 22.81 -1.92 3.58
C LEU A 41 22.90 -3.31 4.20
N ALA A 42 21.81 -4.07 4.20
CA ALA A 42 21.82 -5.44 4.71
C ALA A 42 22.78 -6.33 3.92
N GLN A 43 22.83 -6.20 2.60
CA GLN A 43 23.80 -6.92 1.76
C GLN A 43 25.23 -6.51 2.07
N GLU A 44 25.51 -5.23 2.24
CA GLU A 44 26.83 -4.72 2.56
C GLU A 44 27.33 -5.27 3.93
N ILE A 45 26.48 -5.19 4.97
CA ILE A 45 26.85 -5.66 6.32
C ILE A 45 27.04 -7.17 6.35
N THR A 46 26.17 -7.94 5.72
CA THR A 46 26.28 -9.40 5.72
C THR A 46 27.46 -9.89 4.90
N LEU A 47 27.81 -9.19 3.82
CA LEU A 47 28.99 -9.51 3.03
C LEU A 47 30.30 -9.36 3.83
N GLN A 48 30.38 -8.38 4.74
CA GLN A 48 31.52 -8.22 5.66
C GLN A 48 31.70 -9.42 6.62
N GLN A 49 30.60 -10.18 6.80
CA GLN A 49 30.59 -11.42 7.59
C GLN A 49 30.72 -12.70 6.73
N ASN A 50 31.08 -12.56 5.45
CA ASN A 50 31.13 -13.61 4.44
C ASN A 50 29.79 -14.30 4.19
N ILE A 51 28.67 -13.60 4.41
CA ILE A 51 27.32 -14.04 4.10
C ILE A 51 26.83 -13.26 2.88
N ASN A 52 26.55 -13.96 1.78
CA ASN A 52 26.07 -13.35 0.55
C ASN A 52 24.55 -13.46 0.47
N VAL A 53 23.83 -12.45 1.02
CA VAL A 53 22.39 -12.33 0.91
C VAL A 53 22.03 -11.80 -0.48
N LYS A 54 21.19 -12.51 -1.23
CA LYS A 54 20.75 -12.11 -2.57
C LYS A 54 19.29 -11.74 -2.61
N ASP A 55 18.47 -12.42 -1.83
CA ASP A 55 17.02 -12.38 -1.89
C ASP A 55 16.42 -11.90 -0.58
N PHE A 56 15.28 -11.24 -0.68
CA PHE A 56 14.56 -10.67 0.46
C PHE A 56 13.10 -11.08 0.45
N VAL A 57 12.55 -11.27 1.63
CA VAL A 57 11.12 -11.25 1.88
C VAL A 57 10.80 -9.92 2.54
N VAL A 58 9.89 -9.16 1.96
CA VAL A 58 9.46 -7.87 2.53
C VAL A 58 8.09 -8.02 3.18
N SER A 59 7.94 -7.39 4.34
CA SER A 59 6.71 -7.39 5.11
C SER A 59 6.47 -6.02 5.73
N GLY A 60 5.22 -5.74 6.02
CA GLY A 60 4.83 -4.51 6.69
C GLY A 60 3.34 -4.47 6.96
N ALA A 61 2.95 -3.70 7.97
CA ALA A 61 1.55 -3.53 8.34
C ALA A 61 1.03 -2.15 7.90
N SER A 62 -0.24 -2.10 7.48
CA SER A 62 -0.93 -0.87 7.13
C SER A 62 -0.17 -0.07 6.07
N LYS A 63 0.12 1.20 6.29
CA LYS A 63 0.91 2.04 5.38
C LYS A 63 2.30 1.45 5.05
N ARG A 64 2.89 0.65 5.94
CA ARG A 64 4.15 -0.07 5.68
C ARG A 64 3.93 -1.34 4.87
N GLY A 65 2.74 -1.96 4.95
CA GLY A 65 2.30 -3.01 4.04
C GLY A 65 2.14 -2.49 2.60
N TRP A 66 1.63 -1.28 2.46
CA TRP A 66 1.61 -0.60 1.16
C TRP A 66 3.04 -0.41 0.61
N VAL A 67 3.98 0.02 1.47
CA VAL A 67 5.39 0.14 1.07
C VAL A 67 6.03 -1.21 0.72
N ALA A 68 5.65 -2.28 1.43
CA ALA A 68 6.10 -3.63 1.08
C ALA A 68 5.66 -4.02 -0.35
N TRP A 69 4.40 -3.75 -0.71
CA TRP A 69 3.90 -3.93 -2.07
C TRP A 69 4.68 -3.13 -3.11
N THR A 70 4.87 -1.83 -2.89
CA THR A 70 5.59 -0.98 -3.85
C THR A 70 7.07 -1.35 -3.95
N THR A 71 7.69 -1.79 -2.84
CA THR A 71 9.07 -2.31 -2.87
C THR A 71 9.17 -3.57 -3.72
N ALA A 72 8.22 -4.52 -3.54
CA ALA A 72 8.18 -5.74 -4.34
C ALA A 72 7.97 -5.47 -5.84
N ALA A 73 7.29 -4.37 -6.19
CA ALA A 73 7.08 -3.98 -7.58
C ALA A 73 8.31 -3.35 -8.25
N VAL A 74 9.28 -2.81 -7.49
CA VAL A 74 10.41 -2.04 -8.03
C VAL A 74 11.77 -2.70 -7.81
N ASP A 75 11.87 -3.76 -7.00
CA ASP A 75 13.15 -4.41 -6.69
C ASP A 75 13.04 -5.93 -6.85
N GLU A 76 13.76 -6.46 -7.85
CA GLU A 76 13.73 -7.87 -8.23
C GLU A 76 14.36 -8.80 -7.17
N ARG A 77 15.08 -8.27 -6.19
CA ARG A 77 15.58 -9.05 -5.05
C ARG A 77 14.48 -9.48 -4.09
N VAL A 78 13.27 -8.91 -4.21
CA VAL A 78 12.12 -9.30 -3.41
C VAL A 78 11.49 -10.56 -4.00
N ILE A 79 11.71 -11.69 -3.35
CA ILE A 79 11.23 -12.99 -3.79
C ILE A 79 9.89 -13.41 -3.16
N ALA A 80 9.41 -12.71 -2.15
CA ALA A 80 8.09 -12.86 -1.57
C ALA A 80 7.67 -11.59 -0.81
N VAL A 81 6.35 -11.37 -0.69
CA VAL A 81 5.80 -10.21 0.02
C VAL A 81 4.71 -10.64 1.00
N VAL A 82 4.74 -10.08 2.21
CA VAL A 82 3.76 -10.34 3.27
C VAL A 82 3.16 -9.01 3.75
N PRO A 83 2.21 -8.43 3.01
CA PRO A 83 1.49 -7.24 3.45
C PRO A 83 0.46 -7.62 4.51
N MET A 84 0.38 -6.82 5.57
CA MET A 84 -0.56 -7.05 6.66
C MET A 84 -1.48 -5.84 6.82
N VAL A 85 -2.75 -6.10 7.10
CA VAL A 85 -3.78 -5.08 7.37
C VAL A 85 -3.75 -3.90 6.39
N ILE A 86 -3.72 -4.24 5.11
CA ILE A 86 -3.75 -3.28 3.99
C ILE A 86 -4.63 -3.83 2.86
N ASP A 87 -5.86 -4.13 3.19
CA ASP A 87 -6.85 -4.72 2.30
C ASP A 87 -7.56 -3.65 1.46
N MET A 88 -6.81 -2.96 0.62
CA MET A 88 -7.34 -1.83 -0.13
C MET A 88 -6.71 -1.61 -1.52
N LEU A 89 -6.09 -2.59 -2.11
CA LEU A 89 -5.65 -2.46 -3.50
C LEU A 89 -6.86 -2.24 -4.41
N ASN A 90 -6.65 -1.53 -5.51
CA ASN A 90 -7.73 -0.99 -6.34
C ASN A 90 -8.61 -0.05 -5.50
N LEU A 91 -8.00 1.04 -5.08
CA LEU A 91 -8.50 1.93 -4.03
C LEU A 91 -9.91 2.47 -4.30
N VAL A 92 -10.20 2.93 -5.52
CA VAL A 92 -11.49 3.57 -5.81
C VAL A 92 -12.67 2.66 -5.54
N PRO A 93 -12.80 1.45 -6.16
CA PRO A 93 -13.92 0.56 -5.88
C PRO A 93 -13.93 0.06 -4.43
N SER A 94 -12.76 -0.08 -3.78
CA SER A 94 -12.68 -0.47 -2.36
C SER A 94 -13.31 0.60 -1.46
N PHE A 95 -12.99 1.88 -1.68
CA PHE A 95 -13.56 2.99 -0.89
C PHE A 95 -15.02 3.29 -1.24
N GLU A 96 -15.43 3.14 -2.48
CA GLU A 96 -16.85 3.20 -2.84
C GLU A 96 -17.67 2.12 -2.13
N ASN A 97 -17.13 0.89 -2.04
CA ASN A 97 -17.76 -0.20 -1.31
C ASN A 97 -17.82 0.09 0.19
N HIS A 98 -16.73 0.61 0.75
CA HIS A 98 -16.68 1.04 2.16
C HIS A 98 -17.80 2.04 2.47
N TYR A 99 -17.93 3.11 1.67
CA TYR A 99 -18.98 4.11 1.85
C TYR A 99 -20.40 3.51 1.68
N ARG A 100 -20.61 2.65 0.70
CA ARG A 100 -21.91 1.96 0.48
C ARG A 100 -22.27 1.04 1.66
N SER A 101 -21.26 0.39 2.27
CA SER A 101 -21.49 -0.56 3.36
C SER A 101 -21.84 0.11 4.67
N TYR A 102 -21.22 1.26 4.96
CA TYR A 102 -21.35 1.93 6.25
C TYR A 102 -22.18 3.23 6.20
N GLY A 103 -22.45 3.77 5.01
CA GLY A 103 -23.13 5.05 4.83
C GLY A 103 -22.24 6.28 5.04
N GLU A 104 -21.02 6.06 5.54
CA GLU A 104 -20.01 7.08 5.81
C GLU A 104 -18.60 6.50 5.71
N PHE A 105 -17.58 7.34 5.70
CA PHE A 105 -16.20 6.87 5.84
C PHE A 105 -15.88 6.63 7.31
N SER A 106 -15.18 5.54 7.60
CA SER A 106 -14.72 5.23 8.95
C SER A 106 -13.91 6.39 9.56
N PRO A 107 -14.09 6.70 10.85
CA PRO A 107 -13.24 7.65 11.57
C PRO A 107 -11.73 7.33 11.47
N ALA A 108 -11.38 6.07 11.23
CA ALA A 108 -9.99 5.64 11.06
C ALA A 108 -9.32 6.28 9.83
N VAL A 109 -10.08 6.59 8.77
CA VAL A 109 -9.57 7.26 7.56
C VAL A 109 -9.82 8.77 7.55
N GLN A 110 -10.17 9.36 8.71
CA GLN A 110 -10.55 10.76 8.83
C GLN A 110 -9.49 11.74 8.32
N SER A 111 -8.21 11.41 8.40
CA SER A 111 -7.12 12.23 7.84
C SER A 111 -7.34 12.52 6.36
N TYR A 112 -7.75 11.52 5.58
CA TYR A 112 -8.01 11.68 4.15
C TYR A 112 -9.31 12.46 3.88
N VAL A 113 -10.34 12.24 4.71
CA VAL A 113 -11.60 12.98 4.62
C VAL A 113 -11.40 14.47 4.91
N ASN A 114 -10.56 14.81 5.89
CA ASN A 114 -10.25 16.20 6.24
C ASN A 114 -9.60 17.00 5.10
N TYR A 115 -8.93 16.32 4.17
CA TYR A 115 -8.34 16.92 2.99
C TYR A 115 -9.17 16.70 1.72
N ASN A 116 -10.42 16.24 1.86
CA ASN A 116 -11.35 15.98 0.76
C ASN A 116 -10.77 15.09 -0.35
N ILE A 117 -9.91 14.13 0.02
CA ILE A 117 -9.26 13.23 -0.95
C ILE A 117 -10.29 12.41 -1.73
N GLN A 118 -11.40 12.03 -1.08
CA GLN A 118 -12.49 11.29 -1.69
C GLN A 118 -13.16 12.04 -2.85
N ASP A 119 -13.17 13.37 -2.83
CA ASP A 119 -13.82 14.20 -3.87
C ASP A 119 -13.05 14.18 -5.20
N TRP A 120 -11.78 13.79 -5.14
CA TRP A 120 -10.94 13.60 -6.31
C TRP A 120 -11.10 12.24 -6.98
N MET A 121 -11.74 11.26 -6.31
CA MET A 121 -11.89 9.92 -6.86
C MET A 121 -12.62 9.98 -8.21
N GLY A 122 -12.07 9.29 -9.20
CA GLY A 122 -12.59 9.28 -10.57
C GLY A 122 -12.05 10.39 -11.48
N THR A 123 -11.38 11.42 -10.95
CA THR A 123 -10.70 12.45 -11.77
C THR A 123 -9.43 11.92 -12.41
N ASP A 124 -8.94 12.58 -13.45
CA ASP A 124 -7.69 12.21 -14.12
C ASP A 124 -6.46 12.53 -13.22
N GLU A 125 -6.56 13.56 -12.38
CA GLU A 125 -5.56 13.88 -11.37
C GLU A 125 -5.41 12.75 -10.35
N PHE A 126 -6.54 12.19 -9.89
CA PHE A 126 -6.52 11.07 -8.95
C PHE A 126 -5.98 9.79 -9.59
N LYS A 127 -6.35 9.50 -10.84
CA LYS A 127 -5.76 8.37 -11.59
C LYS A 127 -4.25 8.53 -11.73
N THR A 128 -3.80 9.77 -11.99
CA THR A 128 -2.36 10.09 -12.06
C THR A 128 -1.67 9.85 -10.72
N LEU A 129 -2.25 10.33 -9.61
CA LEU A 129 -1.74 10.05 -8.27
C LEU A 129 -1.62 8.53 -8.03
N MET A 130 -2.68 7.78 -8.28
CA MET A 130 -2.71 6.32 -8.08
C MET A 130 -1.65 5.61 -8.93
N SER A 131 -1.42 6.05 -10.16
CA SER A 131 -0.38 5.48 -11.03
C SER A 131 1.04 5.60 -10.46
N TYR A 132 1.28 6.51 -9.53
CA TYR A 132 2.57 6.64 -8.84
C TYR A 132 2.64 5.85 -7.52
N VAL A 133 1.53 5.77 -6.79
CA VAL A 133 1.58 5.31 -5.40
C VAL A 133 0.85 4.01 -5.15
N GLU A 134 -0.14 3.63 -5.97
CA GLU A 134 -0.98 2.49 -5.69
C GLU A 134 -0.40 1.19 -6.28
N PRO A 135 -0.17 0.15 -5.45
CA PRO A 135 0.40 -1.12 -5.89
C PRO A 135 -0.40 -1.83 -6.98
N TYR A 136 -1.72 -1.64 -7.05
CA TYR A 136 -2.56 -2.25 -8.07
C TYR A 136 -2.16 -1.85 -9.50
N TYR A 137 -1.67 -0.62 -9.68
CA TYR A 137 -1.16 -0.16 -10.98
C TYR A 137 0.14 -0.88 -11.41
N PHE A 138 0.78 -1.58 -10.49
CA PHE A 138 2.00 -2.36 -10.71
C PHE A 138 1.77 -3.88 -10.63
N LYS A 139 0.53 -4.34 -10.61
CA LYS A 139 0.18 -5.77 -10.40
C LYS A 139 0.89 -6.72 -11.33
N GLU A 140 1.15 -6.31 -12.56
CA GLU A 140 1.89 -7.12 -13.56
C GLU A 140 3.34 -7.42 -13.14
N LYS A 141 3.91 -6.62 -12.24
CA LYS A 141 5.24 -6.85 -11.65
C LYS A 141 5.20 -7.67 -10.36
N LEU A 142 4.03 -7.84 -9.79
CA LEU A 142 3.84 -8.56 -8.53
C LEU A 142 3.65 -10.07 -8.77
N THR A 143 4.64 -10.69 -9.41
CA THR A 143 4.58 -12.12 -9.78
C THR A 143 5.10 -13.06 -8.69
N MET A 144 5.85 -12.54 -7.71
CA MET A 144 6.38 -13.33 -6.61
C MET A 144 5.27 -13.87 -5.70
N PRO A 145 5.52 -14.95 -4.94
CA PRO A 145 4.61 -15.44 -3.90
C PRO A 145 4.23 -14.34 -2.90
N LYS A 146 2.97 -14.31 -2.51
CA LYS A 146 2.43 -13.32 -1.58
C LYS A 146 1.49 -13.93 -0.56
N TYR A 147 1.60 -13.48 0.69
CA TYR A 147 0.72 -13.87 1.77
C TYR A 147 0.10 -12.65 2.43
N LEU A 148 -1.17 -12.38 2.12
CA LEU A 148 -1.94 -11.27 2.65
C LEU A 148 -2.55 -11.68 3.99
N ILE A 149 -2.32 -10.89 5.02
CA ILE A 149 -2.86 -11.12 6.38
C ILE A 149 -3.67 -9.91 6.77
N ASN A 150 -4.98 -10.07 6.91
CA ASN A 150 -5.91 -9.01 7.25
C ASN A 150 -6.67 -9.29 8.56
N ALA A 151 -7.19 -8.27 9.19
CA ALA A 151 -7.97 -8.37 10.42
C ALA A 151 -9.45 -8.58 10.11
N GLY A 152 -10.12 -9.42 10.91
CA GLY A 152 -11.55 -9.70 10.73
C GLY A 152 -12.47 -8.58 11.21
N SER A 153 -11.97 -7.65 12.02
CA SER A 153 -12.70 -6.47 12.50
C SER A 153 -11.86 -5.20 12.29
N ASP A 154 -11.26 -5.10 11.10
CA ASP A 154 -10.44 -3.95 10.71
C ASP A 154 -11.31 -2.68 10.61
N GLU A 155 -10.93 -1.64 11.36
CA GLU A 155 -11.63 -0.37 11.37
C GLU A 155 -11.28 0.55 10.18
N PHE A 156 -10.25 0.22 9.41
CA PHE A 156 -9.84 0.94 8.19
C PHE A 156 -10.44 0.34 6.93
N PHE A 157 -10.43 -0.99 6.81
CA PHE A 157 -10.73 -1.69 5.56
C PHE A 157 -11.81 -2.73 5.74
N SER A 158 -12.82 -2.69 4.88
CA SER A 158 -13.86 -3.73 4.91
C SER A 158 -13.31 -5.08 4.47
N THR A 159 -13.75 -6.15 5.16
CA THR A 159 -13.23 -7.52 5.00
C THR A 159 -13.60 -8.19 3.68
N ASP A 160 -14.33 -7.50 2.81
CA ASP A 160 -14.69 -7.94 1.45
C ASP A 160 -13.93 -7.18 0.35
N SER A 161 -12.95 -6.34 0.73
CA SER A 161 -12.16 -5.53 -0.21
C SER A 161 -11.31 -6.37 -1.15
N TRP A 162 -10.89 -7.57 -0.73
CA TRP A 162 -10.10 -8.51 -1.54
C TRP A 162 -10.74 -8.81 -2.91
N ARG A 163 -12.04 -8.78 -3.03
CA ARG A 163 -12.78 -9.06 -4.28
C ARG A 163 -12.50 -8.06 -5.41
N PHE A 164 -11.93 -6.89 -5.09
CA PHE A 164 -11.62 -5.87 -6.08
C PHE A 164 -10.23 -6.00 -6.68
N TYR A 165 -9.40 -6.93 -6.16
CA TYR A 165 -8.02 -7.02 -6.62
C TYR A 165 -7.41 -8.42 -6.55
N PHE A 166 -7.85 -9.28 -5.62
CA PHE A 166 -7.13 -10.51 -5.30
C PHE A 166 -7.01 -11.46 -6.48
N ASP A 167 -8.10 -11.65 -7.24
CA ASP A 167 -8.10 -12.55 -8.38
C ASP A 167 -7.18 -12.09 -9.52
N GLU A 168 -6.93 -10.78 -9.61
CA GLU A 168 -6.07 -10.19 -10.62
C GLU A 168 -4.58 -10.18 -10.26
N LEU A 169 -4.22 -10.50 -9.02
CA LEU A 169 -2.82 -10.64 -8.64
C LEU A 169 -2.21 -11.88 -9.26
N LEU A 170 -1.01 -11.72 -9.85
CA LEU A 170 -0.28 -12.80 -10.50
C LEU A 170 0.52 -13.65 -9.51
N GLY A 171 0.86 -14.88 -9.93
CA GLY A 171 1.66 -15.82 -9.13
C GLY A 171 0.93 -16.38 -7.91
N ASP A 172 1.67 -17.12 -7.08
CA ASP A 172 1.12 -17.74 -5.89
C ASP A 172 0.64 -16.70 -4.88
N LYS A 173 -0.58 -16.88 -4.39
CA LYS A 173 -1.20 -15.92 -3.48
C LYS A 173 -2.05 -16.60 -2.42
N LEU A 174 -1.86 -16.20 -1.18
CA LEU A 174 -2.63 -16.66 -0.03
C LEU A 174 -3.26 -15.48 0.66
N LEU A 175 -4.48 -15.64 1.13
CA LEU A 175 -5.22 -14.64 1.88
C LEU A 175 -5.70 -15.24 3.21
N ARG A 176 -5.45 -14.53 4.29
CA ARG A 176 -5.92 -14.88 5.63
C ARG A 176 -6.58 -13.68 6.29
N TYR A 177 -7.79 -13.87 6.78
CA TYR A 177 -8.39 -13.00 7.78
C TYR A 177 -8.20 -13.61 9.15
N VAL A 178 -7.62 -12.86 10.09
CA VAL A 178 -7.49 -13.26 11.49
C VAL A 178 -8.80 -12.89 12.19
N PRO A 179 -9.58 -13.87 12.67
CA PRO A 179 -10.90 -13.58 13.22
C PRO A 179 -10.78 -12.83 14.57
N ASN A 180 -11.75 -11.95 14.82
CA ASN A 180 -11.87 -11.18 16.07
C ASN A 180 -10.66 -10.28 16.40
N THR A 181 -9.91 -9.86 15.39
CA THR A 181 -8.80 -8.91 15.57
C THR A 181 -9.12 -7.57 14.92
N ASN A 182 -8.64 -6.50 15.53
CA ASN A 182 -8.67 -5.15 14.99
C ASN A 182 -7.49 -4.89 14.03
N HIS A 183 -7.31 -3.65 13.59
CA HIS A 183 -6.21 -3.26 12.69
C HIS A 183 -4.79 -3.56 13.23
N SER A 184 -4.63 -3.69 14.55
CA SER A 184 -3.36 -4.10 15.18
C SER A 184 -3.11 -5.61 15.15
N LEU A 185 -4.07 -6.42 14.71
CA LEU A 185 -4.09 -7.88 14.79
C LEU A 185 -4.12 -8.42 16.26
N GLU A 186 -4.68 -7.63 17.17
CA GLU A 186 -4.87 -7.95 18.59
C GLU A 186 -6.31 -8.37 18.88
#